data_d94c2f85591c8c36deef2e593577a877
#
_entry.id   d94c2f85591c8c36deef2e593577a877
#
_cell.length_a   1.000
_cell.length_b   1.000
_cell.length_c   1.000
_cell.angle_alpha   90.00
_cell.angle_beta   90.00
_cell.angle_gamma   90.00
#
_symmetry.space_group_name_H-M   'P 1'
#
loop_
_entity.id
_entity.type
_entity.pdbx_description
1 polymer ?
#
loop_
_entity_poly.entity_id
_entity_poly.type
_entity_poly.pdbx_seq_one_letter_code
_entity_poly.pdbx_strand_id
1 'polypeptide(L)'
;MKLTPVKGEKVSAPIVKESPLCIECKVKEIVKLGSHDMFIAEVVNVQADSKYIDPETDTFKLSEAKLIAYSHGHYYKLGEEIGKFGWTVQKKKKA
;
A
#
# COMPACT_ATOMS: atom_id res chain seq x y z
N MET A 1 -6.69 -20.48 2.47
CA MET A 1 -6.62 -19.26 3.30
C MET A 1 -8.01 -18.64 3.33
N LYS A 2 -8.55 -18.42 4.53
CA LYS A 2 -9.89 -17.84 4.67
C LYS A 2 -9.77 -16.33 4.85
N LEU A 3 -10.11 -15.58 3.81
CA LEU A 3 -10.14 -14.14 3.86
C LEU A 3 -11.60 -13.67 3.81
N THR A 4 -11.89 -12.58 4.49
CA THR A 4 -13.25 -12.06 4.60
C THR A 4 -13.41 -10.86 3.67
N PRO A 5 -14.25 -10.97 2.62
CA PRO A 5 -14.55 -9.83 1.77
C PRO A 5 -15.53 -8.89 2.50
N VAL A 6 -15.28 -7.59 2.42
CA VAL A 6 -16.20 -6.56 2.90
C VAL A 6 -16.37 -5.52 1.82
N LYS A 7 -17.47 -4.79 1.85
CA LYS A 7 -17.75 -3.77 0.84
C LYS A 7 -16.80 -2.59 0.99
N GLY A 8 -16.26 -2.10 -0.13
CA GLY A 8 -15.47 -0.86 -0.14
C GLY A 8 -16.34 0.36 0.17
N GLU A 9 -15.73 1.46 0.55
CA GLU A 9 -16.44 2.71 0.85
C GLU A 9 -16.72 3.54 -0.40
N LYS A 10 -15.76 3.67 -1.27
CA LYS A 10 -15.84 4.54 -2.47
C LYS A 10 -15.98 3.76 -3.76
N VAL A 11 -15.76 2.47 -3.75
CA VAL A 11 -15.92 1.60 -4.91
C VAL A 11 -16.78 0.41 -4.52
N SER A 12 -17.44 -0.21 -5.52
CA SER A 12 -18.27 -1.39 -5.30
C SER A 12 -17.47 -2.68 -5.14
N ALA A 13 -16.20 -2.67 -5.54
CA ALA A 13 -15.34 -3.83 -5.40
C ALA A 13 -15.12 -4.15 -3.91
N PRO A 14 -15.05 -5.45 -3.55
CA PRO A 14 -14.80 -5.82 -2.16
C PRO A 14 -13.36 -5.57 -1.75
N ILE A 15 -13.16 -5.33 -0.46
CA ILE A 15 -11.83 -5.26 0.14
C ILE A 15 -11.64 -6.45 1.07
N VAL A 16 -10.40 -6.68 1.49
CA VAL A 16 -10.05 -7.79 2.39
C VAL A 16 -10.02 -7.25 3.82
N LYS A 17 -10.94 -7.74 4.66
CA LYS A 17 -11.07 -7.28 6.04
C LYS A 17 -9.78 -7.46 6.85
N GLU A 18 -9.07 -8.56 6.64
CA GLU A 18 -7.86 -8.90 7.39
C GLU A 18 -6.63 -8.09 6.98
N SER A 19 -6.71 -7.37 5.86
CA SER A 19 -5.56 -6.58 5.39
C SER A 19 -5.37 -5.33 6.24
N PRO A 20 -4.14 -5.01 6.65
CA PRO A 20 -3.88 -3.80 7.44
C PRO A 20 -4.08 -2.51 6.64
N LEU A 21 -4.04 -2.60 5.32
CA LEU A 21 -4.22 -1.46 4.43
C LEU A 21 -4.94 -1.92 3.17
N CYS A 22 -5.96 -1.18 2.77
CA CYS A 22 -6.67 -1.42 1.51
C CYS A 22 -6.73 -0.13 0.72
N ILE A 23 -6.38 -0.21 -0.55
CA ILE A 23 -6.39 0.92 -1.47
C ILE A 23 -7.54 0.72 -2.45
N GLU A 24 -8.52 1.64 -2.44
CA GLU A 24 -9.65 1.59 -3.35
C GLU A 24 -9.36 2.45 -4.57
N CYS A 25 -9.47 1.85 -5.75
CA CYS A 25 -9.10 2.49 -7.00
C CYS A 25 -10.21 2.38 -8.04
N LYS A 26 -10.25 3.36 -8.94
CA LYS A 26 -11.07 3.30 -10.15
C LYS A 26 -10.15 3.17 -11.35
N VAL A 27 -10.40 2.16 -12.18
CA VAL A 27 -9.60 1.95 -13.41
C VAL A 27 -9.86 3.10 -14.38
N LYS A 28 -8.79 3.74 -14.85
CA LYS A 28 -8.85 4.83 -15.84
C LYS A 28 -8.48 4.36 -17.22
N GLU A 29 -7.56 3.44 -17.34
CA GLU A 29 -7.08 2.95 -18.61
C GLU A 29 -6.57 1.52 -18.47
N ILE A 30 -6.76 0.73 -19.51
CA ILE A 30 -6.22 -0.63 -19.58
C ILE A 30 -5.32 -0.68 -20.80
N VAL A 31 -4.03 -0.95 -20.61
CA VAL A 31 -3.05 -1.08 -21.69
C VAL A 31 -2.80 -2.55 -21.93
N LYS A 32 -3.09 -3.02 -23.14
CA LYS A 32 -2.89 -4.42 -23.52
C LYS A 32 -1.45 -4.63 -23.93
N LEU A 33 -0.74 -5.50 -23.22
CA LEU A 33 0.67 -5.77 -23.43
C LEU A 33 0.93 -7.20 -23.95
N GLY A 34 -0.06 -7.83 -24.56
CA GLY A 34 0.06 -9.20 -25.06
C GLY A 34 -0.40 -10.21 -24.03
N SER A 35 0.52 -10.90 -23.34
CA SER A 35 0.17 -11.89 -22.33
C SER A 35 -0.36 -11.29 -21.03
N HIS A 36 -0.16 -10.00 -20.83
CA HIS A 36 -0.60 -9.28 -19.62
C HIS A 36 -1.23 -7.95 -20.01
N ASP A 37 -2.14 -7.48 -19.17
CA ASP A 37 -2.71 -6.14 -19.28
C ASP A 37 -2.20 -5.28 -18.14
N MET A 38 -1.91 -4.00 -18.44
CA MET A 38 -1.55 -3.03 -17.42
C MET A 38 -2.75 -2.15 -17.12
N PHE A 39 -3.18 -2.12 -15.86
CA PHE A 39 -4.29 -1.28 -15.41
C PHE A 39 -3.74 -0.01 -14.79
N ILE A 40 -4.18 1.13 -15.31
CA ILE A 40 -3.87 2.44 -14.75
C ILE A 40 -5.11 2.88 -13.98
N ALA A 41 -4.97 3.09 -12.69
CA ALA A 41 -6.09 3.37 -11.82
C ALA A 41 -5.84 4.59 -10.94
N GLU A 42 -6.92 5.33 -10.67
CA GLU A 42 -6.89 6.44 -9.73
C GLU A 42 -7.21 5.93 -8.34
N VAL A 43 -6.38 6.28 -7.37
CA VAL A 43 -6.67 5.98 -5.96
C VAL A 43 -7.76 6.93 -5.49
N VAL A 44 -8.89 6.38 -5.06
CA VAL A 44 -10.03 7.18 -4.60
C VAL A 44 -10.26 7.09 -3.09
N ASN A 45 -9.68 6.10 -2.44
CA ASN A 45 -9.77 5.95 -1.00
C ASN A 45 -8.69 5.01 -0.49
N VAL A 46 -8.27 5.21 0.76
CA VAL A 46 -7.35 4.31 1.45
C VAL A 46 -7.94 4.02 2.82
N GLN A 47 -8.08 2.74 3.15
CA GLN A 47 -8.52 2.31 4.46
C GLN A 47 -7.35 1.64 5.17
N ALA A 48 -7.02 2.11 6.36
CA ALA A 48 -5.93 1.58 7.18
C ALA A 48 -6.48 1.14 8.53
N ASP A 49 -5.98 0.00 9.03
CA ASP A 49 -6.32 -0.47 10.37
C ASP A 49 -5.73 0.49 11.40
N SER A 50 -6.57 0.99 12.29
CA SER A 50 -6.19 1.99 13.29
C SER A 50 -5.06 1.51 14.20
N LYS A 51 -4.89 0.22 14.39
CA LYS A 51 -3.83 -0.34 15.22
C LYS A 51 -2.42 -0.06 14.63
N TYR A 52 -2.33 0.26 13.34
CA TYR A 52 -1.07 0.60 12.69
C TYR A 52 -0.90 2.10 12.46
N ILE A 53 -1.79 2.92 13.02
CA ILE A 53 -1.72 4.37 12.93
C ILE A 53 -1.22 4.93 14.26
N ASP A 54 -0.18 5.75 14.20
CA ASP A 54 0.31 6.45 15.39
C ASP A 54 -0.70 7.54 15.78
N PRO A 55 -1.30 7.49 16.98
CA PRO A 55 -2.34 8.46 17.35
C PRO A 55 -1.83 9.89 17.50
N GLU A 56 -0.53 10.09 17.71
CA GLU A 56 0.04 11.42 17.87
C GLU A 56 0.41 12.07 16.54
N THR A 57 0.91 11.28 15.59
CA THR A 57 1.43 11.79 14.31
C THR A 57 0.57 11.44 13.12
N ASP A 58 -0.45 10.59 13.28
CA ASP A 58 -1.28 10.04 12.21
C ASP A 58 -0.47 9.29 11.14
N THR A 59 0.70 8.83 11.49
CA THR A 59 1.59 8.12 10.57
C THR A 59 1.27 6.63 10.55
N PHE A 60 1.19 6.05 9.34
CA PHE A 60 1.02 4.61 9.19
C PHE A 60 2.34 3.89 9.50
N LYS A 61 2.28 2.96 10.46
CA LYS A 61 3.46 2.21 10.90
C LYS A 61 3.70 1.00 10.00
N LEU A 62 4.28 1.24 8.83
CA LEU A 62 4.46 0.23 7.78
C LEU A 62 5.21 -1.01 8.27
N SER A 63 6.27 -0.81 9.03
CA SER A 63 7.09 -1.91 9.53
C SER A 63 6.34 -2.86 10.46
N GLU A 64 5.34 -2.35 11.18
CA GLU A 64 4.52 -3.17 12.09
C GLU A 64 3.43 -3.94 11.35
N ALA A 65 3.06 -3.50 10.15
CA ALA A 65 2.06 -4.18 9.35
C ALA A 65 2.57 -5.49 8.72
N LYS A 66 3.87 -5.73 8.76
CA LYS A 66 4.51 -6.96 8.25
C LYS A 66 4.16 -7.24 6.80
N LEU A 67 4.29 -6.24 5.96
CA LEU A 67 4.00 -6.35 4.54
C LEU A 67 5.08 -7.16 3.82
N ILE A 68 4.73 -7.63 2.62
CA ILE A 68 5.65 -8.41 1.79
C ILE A 68 5.87 -7.73 0.46
N ALA A 69 6.96 -8.08 -0.20
CA ALA A 69 7.27 -7.61 -1.55
C ALA A 69 7.56 -8.80 -2.46
N TYR A 70 7.17 -8.63 -3.73
CA TYR A 70 7.47 -9.63 -4.76
C TYR A 70 8.67 -9.18 -5.57
N SER A 71 9.64 -10.06 -5.76
CA SER A 71 10.78 -9.80 -6.62
C SER A 71 11.37 -11.11 -7.16
N HIS A 72 11.65 -11.12 -8.46
CA HIS A 72 12.29 -12.25 -9.13
C HIS A 72 11.64 -13.61 -8.85
N GLY A 73 10.30 -13.66 -8.90
CA GLY A 73 9.55 -14.89 -8.71
C GLY A 73 9.38 -15.34 -7.27
N HIS A 74 9.83 -14.53 -6.31
CA HIS A 74 9.76 -14.86 -4.88
C HIS A 74 9.15 -13.73 -4.08
N TYR A 75 8.60 -14.08 -2.90
CA TYR A 75 8.07 -13.11 -1.96
C TYR A 75 9.03 -12.94 -0.79
N TYR A 76 9.21 -11.71 -0.36
CA TYR A 76 10.13 -11.36 0.72
C TYR A 76 9.43 -10.50 1.75
N LYS A 77 9.82 -10.65 3.00
CA LYS A 77 9.40 -9.70 4.04
C LYS A 77 10.17 -8.40 3.85
N LEU A 78 9.54 -7.28 4.17
CA LEU A 78 10.24 -6.02 4.21
C LEU A 78 11.26 -6.06 5.34
N GLY A 79 12.42 -5.50 5.09
CA GLY A 79 13.47 -5.41 6.09
C GLY A 79 13.43 -4.09 6.84
N GLU A 80 14.56 -3.74 7.40
CA GLU A 80 14.77 -2.52 8.16
C GLU A 80 14.67 -1.28 7.26
N GLU A 81 14.13 -0.20 7.80
CA GLU A 81 14.08 1.08 7.09
C GLU A 81 15.50 1.61 6.86
N ILE A 82 15.81 1.96 5.62
CA ILE A 82 17.14 2.45 5.24
C ILE A 82 17.13 3.91 4.79
N GLY A 83 15.97 4.56 4.76
CA GLY A 83 15.84 5.94 4.35
C GLY A 83 14.39 6.34 4.30
N LYS A 84 14.12 7.61 4.04
CA LYS A 84 12.74 8.10 3.92
C LYS A 84 12.62 9.07 2.75
N PHE A 85 11.41 9.38 2.37
CA PHE A 85 11.12 10.29 1.28
C PHE A 85 11.87 11.60 1.43
N GLY A 86 12.55 12.01 0.35
CA GLY A 86 13.31 13.25 0.35
C GLY A 86 14.70 13.15 0.96
N TRP A 87 15.08 11.97 1.46
CA TRP A 87 16.37 11.79 2.11
C TRP A 87 17.56 12.20 1.22
N THR A 88 17.54 11.86 -0.05
CA THR A 88 18.64 12.15 -0.96
C THR A 88 18.75 13.62 -1.36
N VAL A 89 17.67 14.39 -1.18
CA VAL A 89 17.62 15.82 -1.51
C VAL A 89 17.51 16.70 -0.27
N GLN A 90 17.62 16.10 0.91
CA GLN A 90 17.55 16.84 2.16
C GLN A 90 18.81 17.66 2.32
N LYS A 91 18.63 18.97 2.57
CA LYS A 91 19.76 19.84 2.88
C LYS A 91 20.33 19.48 4.24
N LYS A 92 21.64 19.28 4.30
CA LYS A 92 22.30 19.06 5.58
C LYS A 92 22.14 20.31 6.44
N LYS A 93 21.56 20.13 7.62
CA LYS A 93 21.57 21.20 8.61
C LYS A 93 23.01 21.43 9.02
N LYS A 94 23.46 22.63 8.89
CA LYS A 94 24.74 23.01 9.47
C LYS A 94 24.63 22.91 10.99
N ALA A 95 25.49 22.10 11.53
CA ALA A 95 25.53 21.97 12.98
C ALA A 95 25.92 23.30 13.62
#